data_be9fbfdf48af8e253d2b08792e63a7aa
#
_entry.id   be9fbfdf48af8e253d2b08792e63a7aa
#
_cell.length_a   1.000
_cell.length_b   1.000
_cell.length_c   1.000
_cell.angle_alpha   90.00
_cell.angle_beta   90.00
_cell.angle_gamma   90.00
#
_symmetry.space_group_name_H-M   'P 1'
#
loop_
_entity.id
_entity.type
_entity.pdbx_description
1 polymer ?
#
loop_
_entity_poly.entity_id
_entity_poly.type
_entity_poly.pdbx_seq_one_letter_code
_entity_poly.pdbx_strand_id
1 'polypeptide(L)'
;GQAPDPKLVKHIRDKIMSYPGVLGVHDLMVHDYGPGRKFASAHAEMAAEASPLESHDTLDNIEQSFRVEDGMIVTLHYDPIVTDDPKVASMRLRINAMAQEIDSRLSIHDLRCVPGPTHTNVIFDCVRPSDLAMSAEDLKRALAKRVEFEYPKSIAKITIDEDYVGHTHE
;
A
#
# COMPACT_ATOMS: atom_id res chain seq x y z
N GLY A 1 -3.54 0.07 -22.76
CA GLY A 1 -4.77 0.01 -21.99
C GLY A 1 -5.18 1.40 -21.53
N GLN A 2 -6.45 1.64 -21.39
CA GLN A 2 -6.95 2.88 -20.79
C GLN A 2 -6.62 2.88 -19.30
N ALA A 3 -6.40 4.07 -18.72
CA ALA A 3 -6.33 4.21 -17.29
C ALA A 3 -7.63 3.69 -16.64
N PRO A 4 -7.56 2.92 -15.56
CA PRO A 4 -8.76 2.39 -14.93
C PRO A 4 -9.62 3.52 -14.36
N ASP A 5 -10.94 3.31 -14.38
CA ASP A 5 -11.90 4.23 -13.76
C ASP A 5 -11.58 4.36 -12.26
N PRO A 6 -11.38 5.58 -11.73
CA PRO A 6 -11.15 5.79 -10.29
C PRO A 6 -12.23 5.19 -9.39
N LYS A 7 -13.49 5.15 -9.85
CA LYS A 7 -14.58 4.51 -9.11
C LYS A 7 -14.40 3.00 -8.99
N LEU A 8 -13.91 2.36 -10.04
CA LEU A 8 -13.60 0.93 -10.04
C LEU A 8 -12.44 0.64 -9.08
N VAL A 9 -11.38 1.43 -9.13
CA VAL A 9 -10.23 1.28 -8.22
C VAL A 9 -10.68 1.42 -6.76
N LYS A 10 -11.49 2.43 -6.46
CA LYS A 10 -12.04 2.64 -5.12
C LYS A 10 -12.93 1.46 -4.69
N HIS A 11 -13.80 0.97 -5.56
CA HIS A 11 -14.67 -0.19 -5.29
C HIS A 11 -13.85 -1.42 -4.92
N ILE A 12 -12.81 -1.72 -5.69
CA ILE A 12 -11.95 -2.88 -5.44
C ILE A 12 -11.28 -2.76 -4.08
N ARG A 13 -10.68 -1.61 -3.79
CA ARG A 13 -10.02 -1.36 -2.51
C ARG A 13 -10.98 -1.48 -1.34
N ASP A 14 -12.13 -0.81 -1.41
CA ASP A 14 -13.13 -0.80 -0.34
C ASP A 14 -13.68 -2.20 -0.09
N LYS A 15 -13.93 -2.98 -1.16
CA LYS A 15 -14.41 -4.35 -1.04
C LYS A 15 -13.40 -5.26 -0.36
N ILE A 16 -12.13 -5.21 -0.73
CA ILE A 16 -11.07 -5.98 -0.06
C ILE A 16 -10.98 -5.58 1.42
N MET A 17 -10.97 -4.28 1.71
CA MET A 17 -10.88 -3.76 3.08
C MET A 17 -12.10 -4.08 3.95
N SER A 18 -13.24 -4.40 3.36
CA SER A 18 -14.47 -4.73 4.10
C SER A 18 -14.45 -6.10 4.77
N TYR A 19 -13.53 -6.98 4.36
CA TYR A 19 -13.43 -8.32 4.94
C TYR A 19 -12.71 -8.30 6.28
N PRO A 20 -13.27 -8.95 7.32
CA PRO A 20 -12.62 -9.07 8.61
C PRO A 20 -11.25 -9.74 8.49
N GLY A 21 -10.24 -9.17 9.16
CA GLY A 21 -8.87 -9.67 9.13
C GLY A 21 -7.96 -9.00 8.09
N VAL A 22 -8.51 -8.28 7.11
CA VAL A 22 -7.71 -7.45 6.20
C VAL A 22 -7.35 -6.14 6.90
N LEU A 23 -6.06 -5.90 7.08
CA LEU A 23 -5.52 -4.73 7.76
C LEU A 23 -5.19 -3.59 6.79
N GLY A 24 -4.84 -3.92 5.56
CA GLY A 24 -4.47 -2.94 4.55
C GLY A 24 -4.38 -3.54 3.15
N VAL A 25 -4.32 -2.66 2.17
CA VAL A 25 -4.17 -3.00 0.75
C VAL A 25 -3.15 -2.05 0.15
N HIS A 26 -2.19 -2.58 -0.61
CA HIS A 26 -1.24 -1.77 -1.37
C HIS A 26 -0.93 -2.41 -2.72
N ASP A 27 -0.22 -1.67 -3.55
CA ASP A 27 0.16 -2.08 -4.91
C ASP A 27 -1.04 -2.61 -5.75
N LEU A 28 -2.19 -1.91 -5.64
CA LEU A 28 -3.35 -2.24 -6.44
C LEU A 28 -3.13 -1.87 -7.90
N MET A 29 -3.17 -2.87 -8.77
CA MET A 29 -3.11 -2.71 -10.23
C MET A 29 -4.41 -3.22 -10.85
N VAL A 30 -4.99 -2.42 -11.73
CA VAL A 30 -6.23 -2.76 -12.42
C VAL A 30 -6.01 -2.67 -13.93
N HIS A 31 -6.41 -3.72 -14.64
CA HIS A 31 -6.36 -3.80 -16.09
C HIS A 31 -7.78 -3.97 -16.63
N ASP A 32 -8.23 -3.00 -17.41
CA ASP A 32 -9.53 -3.02 -18.04
C ASP A 32 -9.37 -3.22 -19.57
N TYR A 33 -9.80 -4.36 -20.04
CA TYR A 33 -9.81 -4.73 -21.46
C TYR A 33 -11.24 -4.77 -22.04
N GLY A 34 -12.19 -4.14 -21.34
CA GLY A 34 -13.59 -4.09 -21.74
C GLY A 34 -14.48 -5.01 -20.89
N PRO A 35 -15.79 -5.05 -21.19
CA PRO A 35 -16.76 -5.83 -20.42
C PRO A 35 -16.38 -7.30 -20.32
N GLY A 36 -16.41 -7.84 -19.10
CA GLY A 36 -16.05 -9.22 -18.79
C GLY A 36 -14.56 -9.55 -18.90
N ARG A 37 -13.68 -8.53 -19.08
CA ARG A 37 -12.23 -8.71 -19.24
C ARG A 37 -11.46 -7.77 -18.34
N LYS A 38 -11.86 -7.70 -17.06
CA LYS A 38 -11.21 -6.90 -16.04
C LYS A 38 -10.41 -7.80 -15.12
N PHE A 39 -9.17 -7.40 -14.87
CA PHE A 39 -8.22 -8.11 -14.00
C PHE A 39 -7.65 -7.12 -13.01
N ALA A 40 -7.47 -7.56 -11.78
CA ALA A 40 -6.77 -6.78 -10.77
C ALA A 40 -5.83 -7.66 -9.96
N SER A 41 -4.77 -7.05 -9.46
CA SER A 41 -3.91 -7.64 -8.46
C SER A 41 -3.66 -6.63 -7.35
N ALA A 42 -3.51 -7.12 -6.14
CA ALA A 42 -3.18 -6.29 -4.98
C ALA A 42 -2.46 -7.11 -3.93
N HIS A 43 -1.78 -6.42 -3.03
CA HIS A 43 -1.27 -7.00 -1.80
C HIS A 43 -2.30 -6.79 -0.69
N ALA A 44 -2.69 -7.87 -0.03
CA ALA A 44 -3.58 -7.83 1.12
C ALA A 44 -2.79 -8.09 2.39
N GLU A 45 -2.80 -7.10 3.27
CA GLU A 45 -2.08 -7.11 4.54
C GLU A 45 -2.96 -7.75 5.61
N MET A 46 -2.44 -8.76 6.26
CA MET A 46 -3.14 -9.50 7.33
C MET A 46 -2.20 -9.72 8.51
N ALA A 47 -2.74 -9.93 9.70
CA ALA A 47 -1.89 -10.15 10.87
C ALA A 47 -1.06 -11.44 10.73
N ALA A 48 0.26 -11.32 10.92
CA ALA A 48 1.17 -12.46 10.88
C ALA A 48 0.87 -13.50 11.97
N GLU A 49 0.25 -13.07 13.06
CA GLU A 49 -0.15 -13.87 14.20
C GLU A 49 -1.42 -14.70 13.95
N ALA A 50 -2.19 -14.36 12.89
CA ALA A 50 -3.35 -15.12 12.49
C ALA A 50 -2.97 -16.47 11.87
N SER A 51 -3.88 -17.43 11.91
CA SER A 51 -3.67 -18.72 11.26
C SER A 51 -3.46 -18.56 9.75
N PRO A 52 -2.42 -19.14 9.15
CA PRO A 52 -2.24 -19.11 7.70
C PRO A 52 -3.42 -19.67 6.93
N LEU A 53 -4.07 -20.69 7.46
CA LEU A 53 -5.24 -21.31 6.83
C LEU A 53 -6.45 -20.37 6.84
N GLU A 54 -6.68 -19.65 7.93
CA GLU A 54 -7.76 -18.66 8.02
C GLU A 54 -7.49 -17.47 7.12
N SER A 55 -6.24 -16.98 7.08
CA SER A 55 -5.85 -15.90 6.19
C SER A 55 -6.02 -16.27 4.72
N HIS A 56 -5.59 -17.47 4.34
CA HIS A 56 -5.77 -17.96 2.97
C HIS A 56 -7.25 -18.09 2.62
N ASP A 57 -8.06 -18.66 3.52
CA ASP A 57 -9.51 -18.81 3.30
C ASP A 57 -10.20 -17.45 3.09
N THR A 58 -9.83 -16.44 3.88
CA THR A 58 -10.34 -15.08 3.70
C THR A 58 -10.00 -14.53 2.33
N LEU A 59 -8.74 -14.64 1.89
CA LEU A 59 -8.30 -14.15 0.58
C LEU A 59 -9.01 -14.89 -0.56
N ASP A 60 -9.14 -16.20 -0.45
CA ASP A 60 -9.84 -17.02 -1.44
C ASP A 60 -11.32 -16.62 -1.56
N ASN A 61 -11.98 -16.35 -0.43
CA ASN A 61 -13.36 -15.84 -0.41
C ASN A 61 -13.49 -14.47 -1.08
N ILE A 62 -12.53 -13.58 -0.86
CA ILE A 62 -12.51 -12.27 -1.51
C ILE A 62 -12.39 -12.43 -3.04
N GLU A 63 -11.43 -13.22 -3.50
CA GLU A 63 -11.22 -13.48 -4.93
C GLU A 63 -12.45 -14.10 -5.58
N GLN A 64 -13.08 -15.06 -4.90
CA GLN A 64 -14.30 -15.69 -5.36
C GLN A 64 -15.48 -14.71 -5.43
N SER A 65 -15.62 -13.83 -4.45
CA SER A 65 -16.64 -12.79 -4.41
C SER A 65 -16.52 -11.83 -5.60
N PHE A 66 -15.32 -11.40 -5.95
CA PHE A 66 -15.11 -10.58 -7.15
C PHE A 66 -15.51 -11.30 -8.43
N ARG A 67 -15.19 -12.58 -8.52
CA ARG A 67 -15.57 -13.37 -9.69
C ARG A 67 -17.07 -13.48 -9.86
N VAL A 68 -17.78 -13.76 -8.77
CA VAL A 68 -19.24 -14.01 -8.78
C VAL A 68 -20.04 -12.71 -8.88
N GLU A 69 -19.67 -11.69 -8.09
CA GLU A 69 -20.46 -10.46 -7.97
C GLU A 69 -20.06 -9.39 -8.99
N ASP A 70 -18.76 -9.29 -9.31
CA ASP A 70 -18.23 -8.23 -10.17
C ASP A 70 -17.80 -8.73 -11.56
N GLY A 71 -17.78 -10.03 -11.79
CA GLY A 71 -17.31 -10.62 -13.04
C GLY A 71 -15.83 -10.31 -13.32
N MET A 72 -15.03 -10.13 -12.28
CA MET A 72 -13.60 -9.78 -12.34
C MET A 72 -12.74 -10.93 -11.85
N ILE A 73 -11.53 -11.02 -12.38
CA ILE A 73 -10.47 -11.85 -11.82
C ILE A 73 -9.57 -10.94 -10.99
N VAL A 74 -9.55 -11.19 -9.69
CA VAL A 74 -8.66 -10.51 -8.74
C VAL A 74 -7.71 -11.54 -8.17
N THR A 75 -6.43 -11.20 -8.10
CA THR A 75 -5.40 -12.00 -7.45
C THR A 75 -4.82 -11.23 -6.28
N LEU A 76 -4.82 -11.84 -5.12
CA LEU A 76 -4.34 -11.23 -3.89
C LEU A 76 -3.05 -11.90 -3.42
N HIS A 77 -2.01 -11.10 -3.28
CA HIS A 77 -0.77 -11.49 -2.64
C HIS A 77 -0.90 -11.31 -1.13
N TYR A 78 -0.66 -12.37 -0.38
CA TYR A 78 -0.72 -12.35 1.09
C TYR A 78 0.53 -11.71 1.68
N ASP A 79 0.34 -10.64 2.45
CA ASP A 79 1.40 -9.98 3.19
C ASP A 79 1.16 -10.08 4.71
N PRO A 80 1.92 -10.92 5.42
CA PRO A 80 1.81 -11.03 6.88
C PRO A 80 2.47 -9.84 7.57
N ILE A 81 1.67 -9.05 8.27
CA ILE A 81 2.12 -7.88 9.04
C ILE A 81 2.32 -8.28 10.51
N VAL A 82 3.49 -7.99 11.05
CA VAL A 82 3.71 -8.08 12.50
C VAL A 82 3.12 -6.85 13.15
N THR A 83 2.07 -7.03 13.96
CA THR A 83 1.26 -5.93 14.47
C THR A 83 1.79 -5.31 15.76
N ASP A 84 2.69 -5.97 16.46
CA ASP A 84 3.19 -5.55 17.79
C ASP A 84 4.72 -5.65 17.88
N ASP A 85 5.42 -4.93 16.98
CA ASP A 85 6.89 -4.88 17.00
C ASP A 85 7.36 -3.49 17.44
N PRO A 86 8.03 -3.38 18.62
CA PRO A 86 8.57 -2.11 19.11
C PRO A 86 9.61 -1.47 18.16
N LYS A 87 10.28 -2.27 17.31
CA LYS A 87 11.20 -1.77 16.30
C LYS A 87 10.50 -0.91 15.25
N VAL A 88 9.23 -1.19 14.97
CA VAL A 88 8.43 -0.43 14.00
C VAL A 88 8.22 1.02 14.45
N ALA A 89 8.00 1.25 15.74
CA ALA A 89 7.87 2.61 16.28
C ALA A 89 9.14 3.44 16.10
N SER A 90 10.29 2.83 16.42
CA SER A 90 11.61 3.45 16.23
C SER A 90 11.89 3.74 14.74
N MET A 91 11.58 2.80 13.87
CA MET A 91 11.72 2.93 12.43
C MET A 91 10.85 4.06 11.87
N ARG A 92 9.62 4.20 12.36
CA ARG A 92 8.71 5.28 11.96
C ARG A 92 9.31 6.66 12.25
N LEU A 93 9.83 6.86 13.44
CA LEU A 93 10.47 8.12 13.83
C LEU A 93 11.67 8.43 12.92
N ARG A 94 12.50 7.42 12.66
CA ARG A 94 13.69 7.60 11.83
C ARG A 94 13.34 7.89 10.36
N ILE A 95 12.42 7.15 9.78
CA ILE A 95 12.01 7.35 8.39
C ILE A 95 11.27 8.68 8.22
N ASN A 96 10.46 9.09 9.20
CA ASN A 96 9.83 10.41 9.17
C ASN A 96 10.88 11.53 9.19
N ALA A 97 11.93 11.39 9.99
CA ALA A 97 13.04 12.35 10.00
C ALA A 97 13.76 12.40 8.65
N MET A 98 14.00 11.25 8.01
CA MET A 98 14.59 11.20 6.67
C MET A 98 13.71 11.87 5.60
N ALA A 99 12.40 11.71 5.69
CA ALA A 99 11.48 12.42 4.80
C ALA A 99 11.58 13.93 5.00
N GLN A 100 11.62 14.40 6.24
CA GLN A 100 11.73 15.83 6.57
C GLN A 100 13.08 16.44 6.19
N GLU A 101 14.13 15.65 6.05
CA GLU A 101 15.40 16.11 5.48
C GLU A 101 15.31 16.44 3.97
N ILE A 102 14.37 15.82 3.25
CA ILE A 102 14.09 16.14 1.85
C ILE A 102 13.27 17.43 1.76
N ASP A 103 12.17 17.51 2.49
CA ASP A 103 11.34 18.71 2.66
C ASP A 103 10.65 18.64 4.02
N SER A 104 10.73 19.72 4.79
CA SER A 104 10.21 19.76 6.17
C SER A 104 8.68 19.54 6.27
N ARG A 105 7.96 19.67 5.17
CA ARG A 105 6.51 19.46 5.09
C ARG A 105 6.12 17.99 4.88
N LEU A 106 7.08 17.14 4.53
CA LEU A 106 6.81 15.72 4.33
C LEU A 106 6.53 15.03 5.67
N SER A 107 5.58 14.14 5.65
CA SER A 107 5.27 13.24 6.76
C SER A 107 4.92 11.87 6.24
N ILE A 108 5.28 10.85 7.01
CA ILE A 108 4.92 9.47 6.67
C ILE A 108 3.80 8.98 7.58
N HIS A 109 2.99 8.08 7.02
CA HIS A 109 1.85 7.49 7.72
C HIS A 109 1.79 5.99 7.49
N ASP A 110 1.11 5.29 8.39
CA ASP A 110 0.78 3.87 8.25
C ASP A 110 1.98 2.96 8.01
N LEU A 111 3.10 3.24 8.70
CA LEU A 111 4.29 2.40 8.56
C LEU A 111 4.05 1.02 9.16
N ARG A 112 4.29 0.00 8.35
CA ARG A 112 4.19 -1.42 8.71
C ARG A 112 5.25 -2.23 7.98
N CYS A 113 5.57 -3.40 8.52
CA CYS A 113 6.61 -4.26 7.99
C CYS A 113 6.10 -5.67 7.72
N VAL A 114 6.53 -6.24 6.62
CA VAL A 114 6.41 -7.67 6.32
C VAL A 114 7.80 -8.28 6.45
N PRO A 115 8.13 -8.91 7.59
CA PRO A 115 9.44 -9.52 7.78
C PRO A 115 9.56 -10.84 7.01
N GLY A 116 10.75 -11.12 6.52
CA GLY A 116 11.07 -12.38 5.86
C GLY A 116 12.50 -12.83 6.15
N PRO A 117 12.84 -14.09 5.85
CA PRO A 117 14.18 -14.63 6.10
C PRO A 117 15.29 -13.93 5.31
N THR A 118 14.99 -13.41 4.12
CA THR A 118 15.96 -12.77 3.23
C THR A 118 15.91 -11.26 3.25
N HIS A 119 14.74 -10.70 3.41
CA HIS A 119 14.49 -9.25 3.44
C HIS A 119 13.19 -8.92 4.18
N THR A 120 13.06 -7.66 4.53
CA THR A 120 11.83 -7.10 5.12
C THR A 120 11.25 -6.06 4.18
N ASN A 121 9.98 -6.17 3.83
CA ASN A 121 9.27 -5.09 3.17
C ASN A 121 8.86 -4.04 4.19
N VAL A 122 9.25 -2.79 3.95
CA VAL A 122 8.87 -1.62 4.74
C VAL A 122 7.86 -0.83 3.94
N ILE A 123 6.63 -0.79 4.42
CA ILE A 123 5.48 -0.24 3.71
C ILE A 123 5.03 1.03 4.44
N PHE A 124 4.87 2.11 3.72
CA PHE A 124 4.33 3.35 4.30
C PHE A 124 3.77 4.29 3.23
N ASP A 125 2.98 5.24 3.69
CA ASP A 125 2.42 6.29 2.88
C ASP A 125 3.14 7.60 3.19
N CYS A 126 3.32 8.45 2.18
CA CYS A 126 3.92 9.77 2.33
C CYS A 126 3.05 10.80 1.62
N VAL A 127 2.67 11.86 2.33
CA VAL A 127 1.90 12.95 1.75
C VAL A 127 2.84 13.96 1.11
N ARG A 128 2.66 14.18 -0.18
CA ARG A 128 3.44 15.11 -0.98
C ARG A 128 2.67 16.43 -1.12
N PRO A 129 3.26 17.58 -0.74
CA PRO A 129 2.68 18.87 -1.07
C PRO A 129 2.58 19.08 -2.58
N SER A 130 1.48 19.62 -3.06
CA SER A 130 1.23 19.82 -4.50
C SER A 130 2.23 20.74 -5.18
N ASP A 131 2.84 21.66 -4.42
CA ASP A 131 3.84 22.65 -4.89
C ASP A 131 5.29 22.15 -4.75
N LEU A 132 5.51 20.93 -4.28
CA LEU A 132 6.84 20.36 -4.21
C LEU A 132 7.41 20.20 -5.63
N ALA A 133 8.62 20.75 -5.87
CA ALA A 133 9.27 20.68 -7.19
C ALA A 133 9.59 19.26 -7.62
N MET A 134 9.95 18.40 -6.65
CA MET A 134 10.22 16.98 -6.91
C MET A 134 8.89 16.25 -7.24
N SER A 135 8.88 15.49 -8.34
CA SER A 135 7.72 14.69 -8.73
C SER A 135 7.43 13.57 -7.71
N ALA A 136 6.22 13.03 -7.73
CA ALA A 136 5.86 11.89 -6.88
C ALA A 136 6.79 10.69 -7.11
N GLU A 137 7.10 10.38 -8.37
CA GLU A 137 8.01 9.29 -8.72
C GLU A 137 9.44 9.52 -8.22
N ASP A 138 9.96 10.75 -8.34
CA ASP A 138 11.27 11.09 -7.85
C ASP A 138 11.34 11.08 -6.32
N LEU A 139 10.30 11.55 -5.65
CA LEU A 139 10.17 11.49 -4.19
C LEU A 139 10.16 10.04 -3.69
N LYS A 140 9.34 9.20 -4.30
CA LYS A 140 9.27 7.76 -3.99
C LYS A 140 10.64 7.10 -4.12
N ARG A 141 11.34 7.39 -5.21
CA ARG A 141 12.68 6.85 -5.48
C ARG A 141 13.71 7.33 -4.46
N ALA A 142 13.70 8.63 -4.13
CA ALA A 142 14.59 9.21 -3.15
C ALA A 142 14.38 8.64 -1.75
N LEU A 143 13.12 8.49 -1.32
CA LEU A 143 12.78 7.88 -0.04
C LEU A 143 13.18 6.40 0.02
N ALA A 144 12.87 5.64 -1.02
CA ALA A 144 13.23 4.22 -1.09
C ALA A 144 14.74 4.03 -0.96
N LYS A 145 15.53 4.83 -1.66
CA LYS A 145 17.01 4.77 -1.59
C LYS A 145 17.52 5.05 -0.18
N ARG A 146 16.97 6.03 0.51
CA ARG A 146 17.36 6.37 1.89
C ARG A 146 17.01 5.27 2.88
N VAL A 147 15.79 4.73 2.79
CA VAL A 147 15.31 3.65 3.67
C VAL A 147 16.15 2.39 3.48
N GLU A 148 16.39 1.99 2.26
CA GLU A 148 17.16 0.79 1.94
C GLU A 148 18.64 0.91 2.29
N PHE A 149 19.19 2.12 2.29
CA PHE A 149 20.53 2.40 2.77
C PHE A 149 20.61 2.31 4.30
N GLU A 150 19.67 2.92 5.02
CA GLU A 150 19.62 2.91 6.50
C GLU A 150 19.31 1.52 7.05
N TYR A 151 18.45 0.78 6.37
CA TYR A 151 18.03 -0.56 6.76
C TYR A 151 18.43 -1.58 5.68
N PRO A 152 19.67 -2.08 5.71
CA PRO A 152 20.10 -3.14 4.80
C PRO A 152 19.17 -4.35 4.85
N LYS A 153 18.93 -4.99 3.71
CA LYS A 153 17.96 -6.08 3.55
C LYS A 153 16.49 -5.64 3.70
N SER A 154 16.21 -4.35 3.58
CA SER A 154 14.85 -3.88 3.43
C SER A 154 14.52 -3.52 1.99
N ILE A 155 13.25 -3.62 1.64
CA ILE A 155 12.69 -3.12 0.39
C ILE A 155 11.57 -2.15 0.77
N ALA A 156 11.68 -0.90 0.33
CA ALA A 156 10.67 0.11 0.63
C ALA A 156 9.52 0.02 -0.38
N LYS A 157 8.29 -0.06 0.13
CA LYS A 157 7.04 -0.02 -0.62
C LYS A 157 6.29 1.24 -0.23
N ILE A 158 6.34 2.27 -1.07
CA ILE A 158 5.90 3.61 -0.73
C ILE A 158 4.73 4.02 -1.60
N THR A 159 3.66 4.51 -0.97
CA THR A 159 2.56 5.17 -1.65
C THR A 159 2.70 6.67 -1.44
N ILE A 160 2.68 7.45 -2.52
CA ILE A 160 2.70 8.90 -2.45
C ILE A 160 1.27 9.41 -2.64
N ASP A 161 0.75 10.05 -1.59
CA ASP A 161 -0.53 10.72 -1.62
C ASP A 161 -0.33 12.22 -1.90
N GLU A 162 -1.16 12.79 -2.77
CA GLU A 162 -1.13 14.23 -3.04
C GLU A 162 -1.98 14.98 -2.02
N ASP A 163 -1.39 16.01 -1.41
CA ASP A 163 -2.15 16.94 -0.58
C ASP A 163 -2.84 17.96 -1.48
N TYR A 164 -4.09 17.70 -1.78
CA TYR A 164 -4.97 18.68 -2.39
C TYR A 164 -5.44 19.66 -1.30
N VAL A 165 -4.63 20.69 -1.02
CA VAL A 165 -5.10 21.83 -0.27
C VAL A 165 -6.21 22.45 -1.09
N GLY A 166 -7.44 22.17 -0.72
CA GLY A 166 -8.62 22.76 -1.33
C GLY A 166 -8.51 24.27 -1.18
N HIS A 167 -8.30 24.97 -2.29
CA HIS A 167 -8.59 26.38 -2.35
C HIS A 167 -10.10 26.51 -2.25
N THR A 168 -10.61 26.62 -1.02
CA THR A 168 -11.89 27.28 -0.78
C THR A 168 -11.70 28.74 -1.14
N HIS A 169 -12.01 29.08 -2.37
CA HIS A 169 -12.28 30.48 -2.72
C HIS A 169 -13.59 30.85 -2.06
N GLU A 170 -13.52 31.76 -1.08
CA GLU A 170 -14.62 32.62 -0.72
C GLU A 170 -15.03 33.52 -1.90
#